data_30dd49692c40db9834329ecf76aa001d
#
_entry.id   30dd49692c40db9834329ecf76aa001d
#
_cell.length_a   1.000
_cell.length_b   1.000
_cell.length_c   1.000
_cell.angle_alpha   90.00
_cell.angle_beta   90.00
_cell.angle_gamma   90.00
#
_symmetry.space_group_name_H-M   'P 1'
#
loop_
_entity.id
_entity.type
_entity.pdbx_description
1 polymer ?
#
loop_
_entity_poly.entity_id
_entity_poly.type
_entity_poly.pdbx_seq_one_letter_code
_entity_poly.pdbx_strand_id
1 'polypeptide(L)'
;MDLKKSKKIVNLLKRKKLKISFAESCTGGLLSSSITSVSGSSKIFSLGLIAYSNQSKIKVLKVSKKTIRKYGSVNEQVCKAMVKNVSKIGKTNISVSITGIAGPSGGTKIKPVGLVYVGIKKGNRVEVKKYLFKNKGRDYIQKAAVNKSLGLILSFLK
;
A
#
# COMPACT_ATOMS: atom_id res chain seq x y z
N MET A 1 -3.28 -14.54 4.32
CA MET A 1 -3.76 -13.19 4.66
C MET A 1 -4.53 -13.24 5.97
N ASP A 2 -4.40 -12.20 6.80
CA ASP A 2 -5.02 -12.17 8.14
C ASP A 2 -6.48 -11.68 8.05
N LEU A 3 -7.39 -12.63 7.84
CA LEU A 3 -8.82 -12.35 7.70
C LEU A 3 -9.42 -11.67 8.95
N LYS A 4 -8.88 -11.98 10.15
CA LYS A 4 -9.35 -11.34 11.41
C LYS A 4 -9.06 -9.84 11.38
N LYS A 5 -7.86 -9.42 10.95
CA LYS A 5 -7.53 -7.98 10.79
C LYS A 5 -8.40 -7.32 9.73
N SER A 6 -8.60 -7.96 8.58
CA SER A 6 -9.46 -7.42 7.51
C SER A 6 -10.89 -7.20 7.98
N LYS A 7 -11.52 -8.16 8.64
CA LYS A 7 -12.86 -8.03 9.26
C LYS A 7 -12.90 -6.86 10.25
N LYS A 8 -11.89 -6.77 11.13
CA LYS A 8 -11.82 -5.68 12.13
C LYS A 8 -11.73 -4.30 11.45
N ILE A 9 -10.92 -4.17 10.40
CA ILE A 9 -10.77 -2.92 9.63
C ILE A 9 -12.09 -2.52 8.98
N VAL A 10 -12.74 -3.45 8.26
CA VAL A 10 -14.02 -3.19 7.59
C VAL A 10 -15.07 -2.72 8.59
N ASN A 11 -15.20 -3.40 9.73
CA ASN A 11 -16.17 -3.04 10.77
C ASN A 11 -15.88 -1.67 11.41
N LEU A 12 -14.59 -1.36 11.68
CA LEU A 12 -14.20 -0.06 12.23
C LEU A 12 -14.48 1.08 11.24
N LEU A 13 -14.13 0.90 9.96
CA LEU A 13 -14.37 1.90 8.93
C LEU A 13 -15.87 2.15 8.70
N LYS A 14 -16.69 1.08 8.70
CA LYS A 14 -18.14 1.18 8.63
C LYS A 14 -18.70 2.01 9.79
N ARG A 15 -18.32 1.65 11.02
CA ARG A 15 -18.78 2.34 12.23
C ARG A 15 -18.38 3.81 12.24
N LYS A 16 -17.16 4.13 11.79
CA LYS A 16 -16.64 5.51 11.72
C LYS A 16 -17.07 6.26 10.45
N LYS A 17 -17.82 5.63 9.54
CA LYS A 17 -18.25 6.19 8.24
C LYS A 17 -17.07 6.70 7.39
N LEU A 18 -15.92 5.99 7.45
CA LEU A 18 -14.71 6.34 6.73
C LEU A 18 -14.53 5.47 5.49
N LYS A 19 -13.98 6.08 4.44
CA LYS A 19 -13.61 5.43 3.18
C LYS A 19 -12.10 5.23 3.09
N ILE A 20 -11.69 4.14 2.41
CA ILE A 20 -10.29 3.79 2.22
C ILE A 20 -9.98 3.51 0.74
N SER A 21 -8.74 3.85 0.33
CA SER A 21 -8.19 3.55 -0.99
C SER A 21 -6.77 3.02 -0.92
N PHE A 22 -6.36 2.26 -1.93
CA PHE A 22 -5.04 1.64 -2.00
C PHE A 22 -4.32 1.91 -3.31
N ALA A 23 -3.00 2.09 -3.23
CA ALA A 23 -2.08 2.11 -4.36
C ALA A 23 -1.05 1.00 -4.17
N GLU A 24 -1.18 -0.08 -4.90
CA GLU A 24 -0.33 -1.26 -4.78
C GLU A 24 0.65 -1.35 -5.95
N SER A 25 1.86 -1.84 -5.66
CA SER A 25 2.85 -2.19 -6.67
C SER A 25 3.26 -3.65 -6.48
N CYS A 26 4.27 -3.94 -5.68
CA CYS A 26 4.79 -5.31 -5.54
C CYS A 26 3.79 -6.32 -4.95
N THR A 27 2.72 -5.90 -4.31
CA THR A 27 1.65 -6.76 -3.76
C THR A 27 0.57 -7.12 -4.77
N GLY A 28 0.52 -6.44 -5.93
CA GLY A 28 -0.30 -6.84 -7.08
C GLY A 28 -1.80 -6.95 -6.83
N GLY A 29 -2.35 -6.21 -5.87
CA GLY A 29 -3.78 -6.25 -5.52
C GLY A 29 -4.12 -7.10 -4.28
N LEU A 30 -3.14 -7.73 -3.65
CA LEU A 30 -3.37 -8.59 -2.48
C LEU A 30 -3.94 -7.82 -1.28
N LEU A 31 -3.56 -6.56 -1.06
CA LEU A 31 -4.15 -5.75 0.00
C LEU A 31 -5.61 -5.42 -0.32
N SER A 32 -5.91 -5.03 -1.54
CA SER A 32 -7.26 -4.79 -2.03
C SER A 32 -8.12 -6.06 -1.89
N SER A 33 -7.62 -7.20 -2.36
CA SER A 33 -8.28 -8.50 -2.23
C SER A 33 -8.55 -8.86 -0.76
N SER A 34 -7.60 -8.59 0.14
CA SER A 34 -7.78 -8.91 1.57
C SER A 34 -8.93 -8.13 2.23
N ILE A 35 -9.20 -6.93 1.76
CA ILE A 35 -10.33 -6.12 2.25
C ILE A 35 -11.63 -6.48 1.54
N THR A 36 -11.59 -6.67 0.21
CA THR A 36 -12.80 -6.96 -0.58
C THR A 36 -13.34 -8.37 -0.34
N SER A 37 -12.53 -9.30 0.17
CA SER A 37 -13.00 -10.62 0.62
C SER A 37 -13.93 -10.58 1.84
N VAL A 38 -14.05 -9.42 2.50
CA VAL A 38 -14.93 -9.25 3.67
C VAL A 38 -16.27 -8.68 3.24
N SER A 39 -17.37 -9.33 3.62
CA SER A 39 -18.73 -8.86 3.34
C SER A 39 -18.95 -7.44 3.87
N GLY A 40 -19.56 -6.59 3.04
CA GLY A 40 -19.81 -5.19 3.35
C GLY A 40 -18.61 -4.26 3.11
N SER A 41 -17.53 -4.75 2.54
CA SER A 41 -16.37 -3.95 2.14
C SER A 41 -16.71 -2.86 1.12
N SER A 42 -17.70 -3.07 0.25
CA SER A 42 -18.18 -2.07 -0.72
C SER A 42 -18.64 -0.76 -0.07
N LYS A 43 -19.06 -0.81 1.19
CA LYS A 43 -19.42 0.40 1.94
C LYS A 43 -18.22 1.28 2.34
N ILE A 44 -17.01 0.74 2.32
CA ILE A 44 -15.81 1.44 2.82
C ILE A 44 -14.66 1.49 1.81
N PHE A 45 -14.55 0.55 0.90
CA PHE A 45 -13.50 0.46 -0.08
C PHE A 45 -13.89 1.21 -1.36
N SER A 46 -13.21 2.32 -1.65
CA SER A 46 -13.56 3.19 -2.78
C SER A 46 -12.72 2.92 -4.02
N LEU A 47 -11.43 2.63 -3.84
CA LEU A 47 -10.49 2.52 -4.96
C LEU A 47 -9.28 1.67 -4.60
N GLY A 48 -8.91 0.74 -5.48
CA GLY A 48 -7.64 0.05 -5.50
C GLY A 48 -6.96 0.22 -6.85
N LEU A 49 -5.75 0.79 -6.86
CA LEU A 49 -4.94 0.96 -8.06
C LEU A 49 -3.71 0.07 -7.98
N ILE A 50 -3.53 -0.78 -8.98
CA ILE A 50 -2.30 -1.56 -9.16
C ILE A 50 -1.39 -0.79 -10.10
N ALA A 51 -0.49 0.02 -9.52
CA ALA A 51 0.49 0.81 -10.26
C ALA A 51 1.84 0.06 -10.32
N TYR A 52 1.88 -1.00 -11.12
CA TYR A 52 2.99 -1.95 -11.14
C TYR A 52 4.24 -1.41 -11.84
N SER A 53 4.08 -0.71 -12.96
CA SER A 53 5.17 -0.12 -13.72
C SER A 53 5.48 1.32 -13.26
N ASN A 54 6.66 1.84 -13.62
CA ASN A 54 6.98 3.26 -13.42
C ASN A 54 6.03 4.15 -14.22
N GLN A 55 5.65 3.71 -15.42
CA GLN A 55 4.73 4.44 -16.27
C GLN A 55 3.33 4.57 -15.64
N SER A 56 2.80 3.49 -15.04
CA SER A 56 1.51 3.56 -14.33
C SER A 56 1.59 4.44 -13.07
N LYS A 57 2.70 4.42 -12.34
CA LYS A 57 2.92 5.37 -11.22
C LYS A 57 2.89 6.82 -11.69
N ILE A 58 3.48 7.12 -12.85
CA ILE A 58 3.52 8.49 -13.41
C ILE A 58 2.15 8.86 -13.99
N LYS A 59 1.61 8.05 -14.90
CA LYS A 59 0.40 8.41 -15.66
C LYS A 59 -0.87 8.35 -14.82
N VAL A 60 -1.03 7.31 -13.99
CA VAL A 60 -2.24 7.08 -13.21
C VAL A 60 -2.15 7.73 -11.83
N LEU A 61 -1.11 7.42 -11.06
CA LEU A 61 -0.93 7.96 -9.72
C LEU A 61 -0.30 9.35 -9.68
N LYS A 62 0.09 9.92 -10.85
CA LYS A 62 0.69 11.26 -10.93
C LYS A 62 1.94 11.43 -10.06
N VAL A 63 2.70 10.35 -9.85
CA VAL A 63 4.01 10.43 -9.21
C VAL A 63 4.98 11.14 -10.18
N SER A 64 5.72 12.11 -9.67
CA SER A 64 6.66 12.90 -10.50
C SER A 64 7.72 11.99 -11.16
N LYS A 65 7.87 12.12 -12.48
CA LYS A 65 8.93 11.45 -13.24
C LYS A 65 10.33 11.79 -12.69
N LYS A 66 10.53 13.03 -12.24
CA LYS A 66 11.78 13.50 -11.60
C LYS A 66 12.05 12.73 -10.31
N THR A 67 11.03 12.50 -9.48
CA THR A 67 11.14 11.75 -8.23
C THR A 67 11.52 10.29 -8.49
N ILE A 68 10.89 9.64 -9.47
CA ILE A 68 11.22 8.25 -9.83
C ILE A 68 12.64 8.17 -10.43
N ARG A 69 13.05 9.11 -11.26
CA ARG A 69 14.42 9.15 -11.81
C ARG A 69 15.46 9.30 -10.71
N LYS A 70 15.24 10.21 -9.76
CA LYS A 70 16.20 10.51 -8.68
C LYS A 70 16.33 9.39 -7.65
N TYR A 71 15.23 8.78 -7.25
CA TYR A 71 15.19 7.86 -6.09
C TYR A 71 14.88 6.40 -6.47
N GLY A 72 14.49 6.14 -7.72
CA GLY A 72 13.94 4.84 -8.13
C GLY A 72 12.52 4.62 -7.62
N SER A 73 11.83 3.63 -8.18
CA SER A 73 10.41 3.36 -7.84
C SER A 73 10.20 2.77 -6.44
N VAL A 74 11.23 2.15 -5.86
CA VAL A 74 11.21 1.61 -4.50
C VAL A 74 11.96 2.57 -3.58
N ASN A 75 11.22 3.52 -3.03
CA ASN A 75 11.76 4.58 -2.18
C ASN A 75 10.66 5.22 -1.34
N GLU A 76 11.04 5.84 -0.23
CA GLU A 76 10.13 6.53 0.69
C GLU A 76 9.35 7.67 0.00
N GLN A 77 10.04 8.51 -0.80
CA GLN A 77 9.42 9.67 -1.46
C GLN A 77 8.38 9.23 -2.50
N VAL A 78 8.66 8.15 -3.25
CA VAL A 78 7.72 7.57 -4.20
C VAL A 78 6.52 6.98 -3.46
N CYS A 79 6.74 6.21 -2.39
CA CYS A 79 5.68 5.66 -1.56
C CYS A 79 4.78 6.78 -0.97
N LYS A 80 5.39 7.86 -0.47
CA LYS A 80 4.69 9.03 0.06
C LYS A 80 3.85 9.74 -1.01
N ALA A 81 4.38 9.88 -2.23
CA ALA A 81 3.62 10.44 -3.35
C ALA A 81 2.44 9.53 -3.72
N MET A 82 2.66 8.21 -3.82
CA MET A 82 1.61 7.24 -4.12
C MET A 82 0.45 7.33 -3.13
N VAL A 83 0.72 7.36 -1.83
CA VAL A 83 -0.34 7.38 -0.81
C VAL A 83 -1.12 8.69 -0.80
N LYS A 84 -0.45 9.83 -1.00
CA LYS A 84 -1.10 11.13 -1.11
C LYS A 84 -2.01 11.20 -2.34
N ASN A 85 -1.52 10.70 -3.46
CA ASN A 85 -2.23 10.82 -4.73
C ASN A 85 -3.41 9.85 -4.83
N VAL A 86 -3.28 8.60 -4.37
CA VAL A 86 -4.43 7.69 -4.33
C VAL A 86 -5.54 8.17 -3.39
N SER A 87 -5.18 8.86 -2.29
CA SER A 87 -6.15 9.52 -1.41
C SER A 87 -6.96 10.59 -2.13
N LYS A 88 -6.29 11.42 -2.95
CA LYS A 88 -6.94 12.47 -3.76
C LYS A 88 -7.84 11.88 -4.84
N ILE A 89 -7.33 10.90 -5.59
CA ILE A 89 -8.05 10.23 -6.68
C ILE A 89 -9.30 9.52 -6.13
N GLY A 90 -9.15 8.77 -5.05
CA GLY A 90 -10.24 8.02 -4.43
C GLY A 90 -11.17 8.87 -3.55
N LYS A 91 -10.82 10.13 -3.28
CA LYS A 91 -11.53 11.03 -2.34
C LYS A 91 -11.80 10.34 -1.01
N THR A 92 -10.75 9.74 -0.41
CA THR A 92 -10.88 8.89 0.77
C THR A 92 -10.25 9.50 2.01
N ASN A 93 -10.80 9.13 3.17
CA ASN A 93 -10.33 9.59 4.48
C ASN A 93 -9.01 8.93 4.87
N ILE A 94 -8.82 7.67 4.45
CA ILE A 94 -7.62 6.87 4.69
C ILE A 94 -7.15 6.32 3.36
N SER A 95 -5.84 6.27 3.18
CA SER A 95 -5.23 5.61 2.02
C SER A 95 -3.94 4.88 2.42
N VAL A 96 -3.61 3.84 1.68
CA VAL A 96 -2.38 3.07 1.85
C VAL A 96 -1.69 2.92 0.51
N SER A 97 -0.37 2.99 0.51
CA SER A 97 0.45 2.66 -0.65
C SER A 97 1.51 1.62 -0.30
N ILE A 98 1.85 0.76 -1.26
CA ILE A 98 2.90 -0.25 -1.10
C ILE A 98 3.79 -0.22 -2.35
N THR A 99 5.09 -0.06 -2.15
CA THR A 99 6.11 -0.25 -3.19
C THR A 99 7.29 -1.01 -2.62
N GLY A 100 7.86 -1.94 -3.39
CA GLY A 100 8.93 -2.80 -2.86
C GLY A 100 9.47 -3.78 -3.89
N ILE A 101 10.41 -4.60 -3.44
CA ILE A 101 11.08 -5.65 -4.21
C ILE A 101 10.70 -7.00 -3.60
N ALA A 102 9.72 -7.66 -4.21
CA ALA A 102 9.25 -8.97 -3.73
C ALA A 102 10.12 -10.14 -4.22
N GLY A 103 11.02 -9.91 -5.17
CA GLY A 103 11.89 -10.95 -5.71
C GLY A 103 11.19 -11.87 -6.73
N PRO A 104 11.90 -12.93 -7.20
CA PRO A 104 13.28 -13.29 -6.82
C PRO A 104 14.34 -12.34 -7.39
N SER A 105 14.06 -11.64 -8.51
CA SER A 105 14.93 -10.65 -9.16
C SER A 105 14.63 -9.22 -8.73
N GLY A 106 15.42 -8.24 -9.25
CA GLY A 106 15.20 -6.81 -9.06
C GLY A 106 15.84 -6.24 -7.79
N GLY A 107 16.48 -7.06 -6.97
CA GLY A 107 17.25 -6.60 -5.82
C GLY A 107 18.67 -6.14 -6.19
N THR A 108 19.19 -5.18 -5.43
CA THR A 108 20.58 -4.72 -5.48
C THR A 108 21.17 -4.73 -4.06
N LYS A 109 22.49 -4.49 -3.93
CA LYS A 109 23.14 -4.35 -2.59
C LYS A 109 22.49 -3.24 -1.76
N ILE A 110 22.08 -2.14 -2.39
CA ILE A 110 21.46 -0.97 -1.72
C ILE A 110 19.96 -1.19 -1.49
N LYS A 111 19.28 -1.87 -2.42
CA LYS A 111 17.86 -2.17 -2.36
C LYS A 111 17.63 -3.67 -2.52
N PRO A 112 17.84 -4.46 -1.46
CA PRO A 112 17.75 -5.91 -1.57
C PRO A 112 16.32 -6.40 -1.75
N VAL A 113 16.16 -7.64 -2.20
CA VAL A 113 14.89 -8.37 -2.17
C VAL A 113 14.36 -8.40 -0.74
N GLY A 114 13.08 -8.12 -0.56
CA GLY A 114 12.45 -7.98 0.76
C GLY A 114 12.30 -6.53 1.22
N LEU A 115 12.95 -5.56 0.57
CA LEU A 115 12.75 -4.14 0.87
C LEU A 115 11.38 -3.68 0.40
N VAL A 116 10.55 -3.21 1.34
CA VAL A 116 9.20 -2.71 1.07
C VAL A 116 8.94 -1.44 1.87
N TYR A 117 8.37 -0.45 1.21
CA TYR A 117 7.82 0.75 1.84
C TYR A 117 6.30 0.68 1.85
N VAL A 118 5.72 0.96 3.01
CA VAL A 118 4.27 1.07 3.20
C VAL A 118 3.95 2.47 3.67
N GLY A 119 3.20 3.21 2.86
CA GLY A 119 2.70 4.53 3.19
C GLY A 119 1.26 4.47 3.68
N ILE A 120 0.94 5.29 4.68
CA ILE A 120 -0.44 5.50 5.15
C ILE A 120 -0.72 6.97 5.31
N LYS A 121 -1.95 7.37 4.95
CA LYS A 121 -2.47 8.73 5.15
C LYS A 121 -3.85 8.68 5.79
N LYS A 122 -4.07 9.52 6.80
CA LYS A 122 -5.38 9.80 7.41
C LYS A 122 -5.46 11.30 7.70
N GLY A 123 -6.41 12.00 7.10
CA GLY A 123 -6.45 13.46 7.17
C GLY A 123 -5.14 14.08 6.64
N ASN A 124 -4.50 14.93 7.44
CA ASN A 124 -3.21 15.55 7.11
C ASN A 124 -2.00 14.70 7.51
N ARG A 125 -2.20 13.68 8.37
CA ARG A 125 -1.12 12.81 8.83
C ARG A 125 -0.74 11.82 7.73
N VAL A 126 0.57 11.79 7.41
CA VAL A 126 1.17 10.87 6.43
C VAL A 126 2.39 10.24 7.05
N GLU A 127 2.44 8.92 7.07
CA GLU A 127 3.62 8.15 7.49
C GLU A 127 4.04 7.18 6.40
N VAL A 128 5.33 6.92 6.31
CA VAL A 128 5.91 5.85 5.51
C VAL A 128 6.77 4.98 6.41
N LYS A 129 6.50 3.68 6.41
CA LYS A 129 7.30 2.69 7.13
C LYS A 129 8.14 1.88 6.15
N LYS A 130 9.42 1.76 6.45
CA LYS A 130 10.37 0.91 5.72
C LYS A 130 10.44 -0.46 6.40
N TYR A 131 10.31 -1.52 5.62
CA TYR A 131 10.47 -2.90 6.08
C TYR A 131 11.53 -3.60 5.25
N LEU A 132 12.28 -4.49 5.89
CA LEU A 132 13.17 -5.43 5.22
C LEU A 132 12.75 -6.84 5.67
N PHE A 133 12.02 -7.52 4.81
CA PHE A 133 11.56 -8.89 5.07
C PHE A 133 12.65 -9.90 4.70
N LYS A 134 12.72 -11.01 5.45
CA LYS A 134 13.56 -12.14 5.06
C LYS A 134 13.17 -12.65 3.68
N ASN A 135 14.16 -12.95 2.83
CA ASN A 135 13.90 -13.51 1.50
C ASN A 135 13.52 -14.99 1.61
N LYS A 136 12.24 -15.24 1.86
CA LYS A 136 11.59 -16.57 1.84
C LYS A 136 10.72 -16.76 0.60
N GLY A 137 11.06 -16.05 -0.50
CA GLY A 137 10.31 -16.07 -1.74
C GLY A 137 9.28 -14.93 -1.84
N ARG A 138 8.86 -14.72 -3.08
CA ARG A 138 7.97 -13.62 -3.48
C ARG A 138 6.64 -13.62 -2.74
N ASP A 139 5.99 -14.77 -2.66
CA ASP A 139 4.69 -14.93 -2.00
C ASP A 139 4.76 -14.56 -0.50
N TYR A 140 5.82 -14.98 0.17
CA TYR A 140 6.06 -14.63 1.56
C TYR A 140 6.20 -13.11 1.76
N ILE A 141 7.01 -12.45 0.92
CA ILE A 141 7.24 -11.00 1.02
C ILE A 141 5.95 -10.22 0.75
N GLN A 142 5.18 -10.62 -0.26
CA GLN A 142 3.89 -10.00 -0.57
C GLN A 142 2.90 -10.13 0.61
N LYS A 143 2.73 -11.33 1.15
CA LYS A 143 1.86 -11.58 2.31
C LYS A 143 2.32 -10.84 3.57
N ALA A 144 3.62 -10.80 3.81
CA ALA A 144 4.20 -10.04 4.94
C ALA A 144 3.94 -8.54 4.82
N ALA A 145 4.10 -7.97 3.62
CA ALA A 145 3.81 -6.57 3.34
C ALA A 145 2.33 -6.24 3.56
N VAL A 146 1.42 -7.10 3.09
CA VAL A 146 -0.02 -6.95 3.33
C VAL A 146 -0.34 -7.01 4.83
N ASN A 147 0.21 -7.96 5.57
CA ASN A 147 -0.04 -8.09 7.01
C ASN A 147 0.47 -6.88 7.82
N LYS A 148 1.62 -6.31 7.44
CA LYS A 148 2.13 -5.05 8.03
C LYS A 148 1.22 -3.87 7.69
N SER A 149 0.72 -3.81 6.46
CA SER A 149 -0.23 -2.77 6.03
C SER A 149 -1.54 -2.83 6.81
N LEU A 150 -2.12 -4.03 7.00
CA LEU A 150 -3.32 -4.21 7.82
C LEU A 150 -3.09 -3.78 9.28
N GLY A 151 -1.93 -4.13 9.85
CA GLY A 151 -1.55 -3.67 11.19
C GLY A 151 -1.44 -2.14 11.29
N LEU A 152 -0.85 -1.51 10.28
CA LEU A 152 -0.69 -0.07 10.21
C LEU A 152 -2.05 0.64 10.06
N ILE A 153 -2.97 0.12 9.25
CA ILE A 153 -4.35 0.63 9.17
C ILE A 153 -5.03 0.60 10.54
N LEU A 154 -4.93 -0.51 11.26
CA LEU A 154 -5.53 -0.64 12.59
C LEU A 154 -4.97 0.36 13.59
N SER A 155 -3.66 0.65 13.56
CA SER A 155 -3.04 1.65 14.44
C SER A 155 -3.54 3.08 14.17
N PHE A 156 -3.88 3.40 12.91
CA PHE A 156 -4.43 4.70 12.52
C PHE A 156 -5.94 4.82 12.75
N LEU A 157 -6.61 3.70 13.02
CA LEU A 157 -8.06 3.67 13.32
C LEU A 157 -8.36 3.74 14.82
N LYS A 158 -7.34 3.56 15.67
CA LYS A 158 -7.47 3.82 17.11
C LYS A 158 -7.66 5.32 17.34
#